data_9041bdeadf8142bd28277d37a03d17b2
#
_entry.id   9041bdeadf8142bd28277d37a03d17b2
#
_cell.length_a   1.000
_cell.length_b   1.000
_cell.length_c   1.000
_cell.angle_alpha   90.00
_cell.angle_beta   90.00
_cell.angle_gamma   90.00
#
_symmetry.space_group_name_H-M   'P 1'
#
loop_
_entity.id
_entity.type
_entity.pdbx_description
1 polymer ?
#
loop_
_entity_poly.entity_id
_entity_poly.type
_entity_poly.pdbx_seq_one_letter_code
_entity_poly.pdbx_strand_id
1 'polypeptide(L)'
;MLFRSERADNTARLLDVKFHAVESEFFGASQSAQSQSQSQSQSQSPSATSAPAEEKDFEYDFYHWSAILRSVSGFEVYRKVYRNVIRPEKVAELLILRADMPRSLAACMHEVVANLKMVANEQSSDTVRRAGRLLADLKYGRIDEILATGLHAYLTQFLERVGTLGIGISRDFLVPVKA
;
A
#
# COMPACT_ATOMS: atom_id res chain seq x y z
N MET A 1 -0.67 11.19 19.12
CA MET A 1 -0.35 11.62 17.76
C MET A 1 0.64 10.67 17.06
N LEU A 2 1.79 10.37 17.65
CA LEU A 2 2.80 9.46 17.13
C LEU A 2 2.27 8.07 16.74
N PHE A 3 1.43 7.43 17.57
CA PHE A 3 0.85 6.11 17.27
C PHE A 3 0.05 6.02 15.96
N ARG A 4 -0.43 7.12 15.42
CA ARG A 4 -1.21 7.10 14.17
C ARG A 4 -0.33 7.26 12.94
N SER A 5 0.74 8.03 13.03
CA SER A 5 1.79 8.06 12.00
C SER A 5 2.53 6.72 11.93
N GLU A 6 2.80 6.08 13.06
CA GLU A 6 3.38 4.73 13.13
C GLU A 6 2.46 3.68 12.48
N ARG A 7 1.14 3.79 12.64
CA ARG A 7 0.20 2.89 11.95
C ARG A 7 0.23 3.06 10.43
N ALA A 8 0.31 4.29 9.95
CA ALA A 8 0.46 4.56 8.52
C ALA A 8 1.79 3.99 8.00
N ASP A 9 2.89 4.23 8.72
CA ASP A 9 4.20 3.69 8.40
C ASP A 9 4.19 2.16 8.35
N ASN A 10 3.65 1.50 9.37
CA ASN A 10 3.56 0.04 9.41
C ASN A 10 2.70 -0.53 8.28
N THR A 11 1.57 0.10 7.95
CA THR A 11 0.72 -0.36 6.84
C THR A 11 1.41 -0.18 5.50
N ALA A 12 2.09 0.95 5.29
CA ALA A 12 2.84 1.21 4.06
C ALA A 12 3.98 0.20 3.88
N ARG A 13 4.78 -0.05 4.92
CA ARG A 13 5.88 -1.05 4.88
C ARG A 13 5.38 -2.46 4.66
N LEU A 14 4.29 -2.85 5.34
CA LEU A 14 3.69 -4.16 5.15
C LEU A 14 3.24 -4.36 3.70
N LEU A 15 2.58 -3.35 3.13
CA LEU A 15 2.09 -3.39 1.77
C LEU A 15 3.26 -3.41 0.77
N ASP A 16 4.29 -2.60 1.00
CA ASP A 16 5.48 -2.51 0.16
C ASP A 16 6.24 -3.84 0.07
N VAL A 17 6.59 -4.42 1.23
CA VAL A 17 7.31 -5.70 1.30
C VAL A 17 6.53 -6.82 0.63
N LYS A 18 5.22 -6.85 0.83
CA LYS A 18 4.38 -7.95 0.34
C LYS A 18 4.02 -7.80 -1.13
N PHE A 19 3.81 -6.58 -1.61
CA PHE A 19 3.56 -6.33 -3.03
C PHE A 19 4.81 -6.60 -3.87
N HIS A 20 5.98 -6.21 -3.38
CA HIS A 20 7.24 -6.47 -4.07
C HIS A 20 7.58 -7.96 -4.15
N ALA A 21 7.24 -8.75 -3.13
CA ALA A 21 7.39 -10.21 -3.17
C ALA A 21 6.55 -10.84 -4.30
N VAL A 22 5.31 -10.39 -4.48
CA VAL A 22 4.42 -10.87 -5.53
C VAL A 22 4.88 -10.39 -6.91
N GLU A 23 5.28 -9.12 -7.07
CA GLU A 23 5.84 -8.61 -8.34
C GLU A 23 7.09 -9.37 -8.77
N SER A 24 8.00 -9.69 -7.85
CA SER A 24 9.25 -10.40 -8.17
C SER A 24 9.00 -11.83 -8.64
N GLU A 25 7.99 -12.50 -8.12
CA GLU A 25 7.59 -13.85 -8.57
C GLU A 25 6.94 -13.81 -9.97
N PHE A 26 6.08 -12.82 -10.23
CA PHE A 26 5.43 -12.64 -11.54
C PHE A 26 6.40 -12.22 -12.64
N PHE A 27 7.25 -11.22 -12.39
CA PHE A 27 8.24 -10.76 -13.39
C PHE A 27 9.42 -11.73 -13.55
N GLY A 28 9.82 -12.44 -12.52
CA GLY A 28 10.85 -13.49 -12.58
C GLY A 28 10.42 -14.67 -13.45
N ALA A 29 9.17 -15.09 -13.39
CA ALA A 29 8.62 -16.17 -14.21
C ALA A 29 8.51 -15.78 -15.70
N SER A 30 8.22 -14.51 -16.01
CA SER A 30 8.10 -14.02 -17.38
C SER A 30 9.45 -13.89 -18.09
N GLN A 31 10.55 -13.62 -17.39
CA GLN A 31 11.89 -13.53 -17.99
C GLN A 31 12.53 -14.92 -18.22
N SER A 32 12.23 -15.91 -17.39
CA SER A 32 12.72 -17.28 -17.60
C SER A 32 12.02 -17.98 -18.78
N ALA A 33 10.82 -17.59 -19.16
CA ALA A 33 10.10 -18.12 -20.33
C ALA A 33 10.63 -17.58 -21.66
N GLN A 34 11.26 -16.41 -21.70
CA GLN A 34 11.81 -15.81 -22.93
C GLN A 34 13.23 -16.27 -23.29
N SER A 35 13.96 -16.89 -22.36
CA SER A 35 15.33 -17.36 -22.60
C SER A 35 15.42 -18.83 -23.07
N GLN A 36 14.31 -19.57 -23.21
CA GLN A 36 14.32 -20.99 -23.63
C GLN A 36 13.70 -21.26 -25.01
N SER A 37 13.42 -20.23 -25.83
CA SER A 37 12.83 -20.44 -27.16
C SER A 37 13.85 -20.41 -28.31
N GLN A 38 15.09 -20.89 -28.10
CA GLN A 38 15.97 -21.25 -29.20
C GLN A 38 16.59 -22.65 -28.97
N SER A 39 16.00 -23.62 -29.52
CA SER A 39 16.39 -24.92 -30.00
C SER A 39 15.50 -26.06 -29.49
N GLN A 40 14.63 -26.52 -30.35
CA GLN A 40 14.42 -27.84 -30.83
C GLN A 40 13.00 -28.07 -31.33
N SER A 41 12.91 -28.06 -32.67
CA SER A 41 11.80 -28.65 -33.42
C SER A 41 11.85 -30.17 -33.29
N GLN A 42 10.83 -30.78 -32.69
CA GLN A 42 10.33 -32.09 -33.11
C GLN A 42 8.91 -32.36 -32.58
N SER A 43 8.09 -32.71 -33.53
CA SER A 43 6.72 -33.17 -33.49
C SER A 43 6.30 -34.07 -32.34
N GLN A 44 5.13 -33.78 -31.71
CA GLN A 44 4.06 -34.78 -31.53
C GLN A 44 2.76 -34.07 -31.03
N SER A 45 1.65 -34.52 -31.59
CA SER A 45 0.30 -33.95 -31.48
C SER A 45 -0.43 -34.28 -30.17
N PRO A 46 -1.70 -33.84 -30.01
CA PRO A 46 -2.17 -33.15 -28.81
C PRO A 46 -3.03 -34.08 -27.95
N SER A 47 -2.95 -33.92 -26.67
CA SER A 47 -4.08 -34.26 -25.78
C SER A 47 -4.13 -33.34 -24.56
N ALA A 48 -5.14 -32.55 -24.55
CA ALA A 48 -5.88 -31.95 -23.41
C ALA A 48 -5.30 -32.19 -22.01
N THR A 49 -4.85 -31.11 -21.39
CA THR A 49 -5.17 -30.74 -20.00
C THR A 49 -4.32 -29.51 -19.63
N SER A 50 -4.74 -28.34 -20.02
CA SER A 50 -4.12 -27.06 -19.61
C SER A 50 -4.96 -26.39 -18.52
N ALA A 51 -5.04 -27.00 -17.35
CA ALA A 51 -5.77 -26.42 -16.23
C ALA A 51 -5.18 -26.65 -14.82
N PRO A 52 -3.85 -26.78 -14.60
CA PRO A 52 -3.38 -26.75 -13.21
C PRO A 52 -2.46 -25.58 -12.83
N ALA A 53 -1.94 -24.79 -13.76
CA ALA A 53 -1.00 -23.72 -13.44
C ALA A 53 -1.73 -22.42 -13.02
N GLU A 54 -2.70 -21.97 -13.77
CA GLU A 54 -3.45 -20.73 -13.48
C GLU A 54 -4.28 -20.85 -12.21
N GLU A 55 -4.82 -22.02 -11.90
CA GLU A 55 -5.63 -22.27 -10.71
C GLU A 55 -4.77 -22.24 -9.43
N LYS A 56 -3.52 -22.71 -9.50
CA LYS A 56 -2.57 -22.68 -8.38
C LYS A 56 -2.05 -21.26 -8.11
N ASP A 57 -1.77 -20.49 -9.14
CA ASP A 57 -1.33 -19.10 -9.01
C ASP A 57 -2.44 -18.24 -8.39
N PHE A 58 -3.69 -18.43 -8.84
CA PHE A 58 -4.84 -17.74 -8.26
C PHE A 58 -5.11 -18.12 -6.79
N GLU A 59 -4.94 -19.38 -6.43
CA GLU A 59 -5.11 -19.86 -5.06
C GLU A 59 -4.02 -19.31 -4.14
N TYR A 60 -2.78 -19.27 -4.62
CA TYR A 60 -1.63 -18.72 -3.90
C TYR A 60 -1.81 -17.22 -3.63
N ASP A 61 -2.20 -16.46 -4.63
CA ASP A 61 -2.54 -15.03 -4.52
C ASP A 61 -3.64 -14.78 -3.50
N PHE A 62 -4.71 -15.56 -3.55
CA PHE A 62 -5.83 -15.42 -2.61
C PHE A 62 -5.38 -15.61 -1.16
N TYR A 63 -4.60 -16.65 -0.85
CA TYR A 63 -4.11 -16.91 0.51
C TYR A 63 -3.16 -15.81 0.97
N HIS A 64 -2.29 -15.35 0.11
CA HIS A 64 -1.33 -14.29 0.39
C HIS A 64 -2.02 -12.97 0.76
N TRP A 65 -2.93 -12.50 -0.09
CA TRP A 65 -3.67 -11.26 0.14
C TRP A 65 -4.65 -11.37 1.32
N SER A 66 -5.21 -12.54 1.55
CA SER A 66 -6.01 -12.82 2.73
C SER A 66 -5.20 -12.69 4.01
N ALA A 67 -3.96 -13.18 4.03
CA ALA A 67 -3.06 -13.05 5.18
C ALA A 67 -2.69 -11.58 5.45
N ILE A 68 -2.41 -10.79 4.41
CA ILE A 68 -2.18 -9.34 4.54
C ILE A 68 -3.39 -8.65 5.17
N LEU A 69 -4.58 -8.87 4.61
CA LEU A 69 -5.82 -8.28 5.13
C LEU A 69 -6.08 -8.67 6.59
N ARG A 70 -5.80 -9.91 6.98
CA ARG A 70 -5.93 -10.37 8.36
C ARG A 70 -4.93 -9.71 9.30
N SER A 71 -3.68 -9.52 8.86
CA SER A 71 -2.64 -8.88 9.67
C SER A 71 -2.97 -7.43 10.06
N VAL A 72 -3.69 -6.72 9.19
CA VAL A 72 -4.17 -5.36 9.45
C VAL A 72 -5.61 -5.31 9.97
N SER A 73 -6.22 -6.47 10.25
CA SER A 73 -7.64 -6.58 10.64
C SER A 73 -8.60 -5.99 9.59
N GLY A 74 -8.23 -6.07 8.32
CA GLY A 74 -8.96 -5.48 7.18
C GLY A 74 -9.85 -6.46 6.43
N PHE A 75 -9.79 -7.76 6.73
CA PHE A 75 -10.48 -8.80 5.97
C PHE A 75 -12.01 -8.61 5.94
N GLU A 76 -12.62 -8.33 7.09
CA GLU A 76 -14.07 -8.12 7.18
C GLU A 76 -14.47 -6.80 6.51
N VAL A 77 -13.64 -5.75 6.63
CA VAL A 77 -13.87 -4.48 5.94
C VAL A 77 -13.82 -4.69 4.42
N TYR A 78 -12.84 -5.45 3.93
CA TYR A 78 -12.72 -5.79 2.51
C TYR A 78 -13.99 -6.48 2.00
N ARG A 79 -14.45 -7.53 2.69
CA ARG A 79 -15.67 -8.26 2.32
C ARG A 79 -16.91 -7.38 2.32
N LYS A 80 -17.01 -6.47 3.28
CA LYS A 80 -18.15 -5.53 3.37
C LYS A 80 -18.15 -4.52 2.21
N VAL A 81 -16.97 -4.02 1.83
CA VAL A 81 -16.83 -2.97 0.82
C VAL A 81 -16.95 -3.53 -0.60
N TYR A 82 -16.19 -4.58 -0.90
CA TYR A 82 -16.07 -5.05 -2.29
C TYR A 82 -16.96 -6.24 -2.62
N ARG A 83 -17.34 -7.06 -1.62
CA ARG A 83 -18.22 -8.25 -1.79
C ARG A 83 -17.76 -9.24 -2.87
N ASN A 84 -16.52 -9.16 -3.30
CA ASN A 84 -15.94 -9.89 -4.42
C ASN A 84 -14.71 -10.70 -3.98
N VAL A 85 -14.19 -11.48 -4.92
CA VAL A 85 -12.90 -12.18 -4.80
C VAL A 85 -11.80 -11.16 -4.48
N ILE A 86 -10.86 -11.58 -3.64
CA ILE A 86 -9.72 -10.75 -3.25
C ILE A 86 -8.82 -10.55 -4.49
N ARG A 87 -8.56 -9.27 -4.80
CA ARG A 87 -7.68 -8.84 -5.88
C ARG A 87 -6.62 -7.88 -5.34
N PRO A 88 -5.36 -7.98 -5.81
CA PRO A 88 -4.26 -7.13 -5.37
C PRO A 88 -4.58 -5.63 -5.42
N GLU A 89 -5.15 -5.18 -6.54
CA GLU A 89 -5.48 -3.77 -6.76
C GLU A 89 -6.53 -3.26 -5.74
N LYS A 90 -7.52 -4.11 -5.42
CA LYS A 90 -8.55 -3.77 -4.46
C LYS A 90 -8.04 -3.81 -3.01
N VAL A 91 -7.07 -4.66 -2.72
CA VAL A 91 -6.38 -4.65 -1.42
C VAL A 91 -5.53 -3.40 -1.28
N ALA A 92 -4.77 -3.02 -2.31
CA ALA A 92 -4.00 -1.78 -2.33
C ALA A 92 -4.92 -0.55 -2.19
N GLU A 93 -6.02 -0.49 -2.95
CA GLU A 93 -7.03 0.58 -2.83
C GLU A 93 -7.57 0.70 -1.40
N LEU A 94 -7.94 -0.44 -0.77
CA LEU A 94 -8.45 -0.45 0.59
C LEU A 94 -7.44 0.11 1.60
N LEU A 95 -6.19 -0.35 1.50
CA LEU A 95 -5.16 -0.04 2.49
C LEU A 95 -4.54 1.35 2.28
N ILE A 96 -4.61 1.92 1.08
CA ILE A 96 -4.06 3.23 0.77
C ILE A 96 -5.14 4.31 0.87
N LEU A 97 -6.24 4.18 0.13
CA LEU A 97 -7.14 5.29 -0.16
C LEU A 97 -8.45 5.27 0.64
N ARG A 98 -8.89 4.12 1.16
CA ARG A 98 -10.22 3.98 1.75
C ARG A 98 -10.25 4.44 3.22
N ALA A 99 -11.06 5.46 3.50
CA ALA A 99 -11.29 5.95 4.86
C ALA A 99 -12.08 4.95 5.74
N ASP A 100 -12.84 4.04 5.13
CA ASP A 100 -13.60 3.00 5.84
C ASP A 100 -12.69 2.01 6.59
N MET A 101 -11.43 1.92 6.17
CA MET A 101 -10.42 1.06 6.80
C MET A 101 -9.63 1.87 7.84
N PRO A 102 -9.77 1.60 9.16
CA PRO A 102 -9.13 2.42 10.21
C PRO A 102 -7.59 2.41 10.17
N ARG A 103 -7.00 1.42 9.51
CA ARG A 103 -5.54 1.28 9.34
C ARG A 103 -5.05 1.67 7.95
N SER A 104 -5.93 2.18 7.07
CA SER A 104 -5.50 2.71 5.79
C SER A 104 -4.63 3.96 5.96
N LEU A 105 -3.80 4.24 4.95
CA LEU A 105 -3.00 5.46 4.96
C LEU A 105 -3.88 6.71 5.03
N ALA A 106 -5.00 6.72 4.28
CA ALA A 106 -5.95 7.81 4.26
C ALA A 106 -6.60 8.05 5.64
N ALA A 107 -7.09 6.99 6.32
CA ALA A 107 -7.69 7.12 7.64
C ALA A 107 -6.66 7.57 8.69
N CYS A 108 -5.45 7.00 8.67
CA CYS A 108 -4.38 7.40 9.58
C CYS A 108 -4.00 8.87 9.40
N MET A 109 -3.83 9.33 8.16
CA MET A 109 -3.48 10.72 7.86
C MET A 109 -4.62 11.68 8.19
N HIS A 110 -5.87 11.29 7.98
CA HIS A 110 -7.03 12.09 8.41
C HIS A 110 -6.99 12.37 9.91
N GLU A 111 -6.74 11.36 10.72
CA GLU A 111 -6.63 11.50 12.17
C GLU A 111 -5.39 12.33 12.60
N VAL A 112 -4.25 12.17 11.91
CA VAL A 112 -3.07 13.00 12.15
C VAL A 112 -3.38 14.47 11.89
N VAL A 113 -4.02 14.80 10.77
CA VAL A 113 -4.40 16.18 10.42
C VAL A 113 -5.43 16.75 11.40
N ALA A 114 -6.44 15.96 11.78
CA ALA A 114 -7.44 16.38 12.76
C ALA A 114 -6.78 16.75 14.10
N ASN A 115 -5.91 15.89 14.61
CA ASN A 115 -5.19 16.13 15.86
C ASN A 115 -4.23 17.34 15.76
N LEU A 116 -3.51 17.50 14.63
CA LEU A 116 -2.64 18.65 14.41
C LEU A 116 -3.41 19.97 14.43
N LYS A 117 -4.58 20.00 13.81
CA LYS A 117 -5.45 21.19 13.82
C LYS A 117 -5.93 21.57 15.20
N MET A 118 -6.16 20.60 16.09
CA MET A 118 -6.60 20.88 17.47
C MET A 118 -5.52 21.54 18.33
N VAL A 119 -4.23 21.23 18.06
CA VAL A 119 -3.09 21.75 18.81
C VAL A 119 -2.26 22.76 18.05
N ALA A 120 -2.79 23.23 16.90
CA ALA A 120 -2.08 24.15 16.01
C ALA A 120 -1.74 25.47 16.72
N ASN A 121 -0.53 25.95 16.48
CA ASN A 121 0.00 27.24 16.90
C ASN A 121 0.70 27.92 15.71
N GLU A 122 1.18 29.15 15.88
CA GLU A 122 1.83 29.89 14.81
C GLU A 122 3.08 29.16 14.25
N GLN A 123 3.86 28.50 15.11
CA GLN A 123 5.06 27.73 14.71
C GLN A 123 4.73 26.49 13.91
N SER A 124 3.59 25.85 14.17
CA SER A 124 3.21 24.58 13.54
C SER A 124 2.52 24.73 12.17
N SER A 125 2.35 25.95 11.69
CA SER A 125 1.62 26.26 10.44
C SER A 125 2.16 25.47 9.23
N ASP A 126 3.48 25.37 9.07
CA ASP A 126 4.09 24.62 7.97
C ASP A 126 3.85 23.10 8.11
N THR A 127 3.97 22.57 9.32
CA THR A 127 3.74 21.15 9.62
C THR A 127 2.28 20.75 9.36
N VAL A 128 1.32 21.59 9.78
CA VAL A 128 -0.11 21.38 9.49
C VAL A 128 -0.39 21.42 7.99
N ARG A 129 0.23 22.37 7.26
CA ARG A 129 0.09 22.47 5.80
C ARG A 129 0.63 21.25 5.07
N ARG A 130 1.81 20.73 5.48
CA ARG A 130 2.41 19.51 4.92
C ARG A 130 1.52 18.29 5.15
N ALA A 131 1.01 18.12 6.37
CA ALA A 131 0.06 17.05 6.69
C ALA A 131 -1.22 17.15 5.85
N GLY A 132 -1.75 18.36 5.67
CA GLY A 132 -2.92 18.60 4.82
C GLY A 132 -2.71 18.22 3.36
N ARG A 133 -1.51 18.48 2.79
CA ARG A 133 -1.17 18.06 1.43
C ARG A 133 -1.11 16.54 1.31
N LEU A 134 -0.46 15.85 2.24
CA LEU A 134 -0.43 14.38 2.27
C LEU A 134 -1.84 13.79 2.33
N LEU A 135 -2.71 14.34 3.15
CA LEU A 135 -4.10 13.91 3.22
C LEU A 135 -4.86 14.17 1.91
N ALA A 136 -4.63 15.33 1.27
CA ALA A 136 -5.26 15.65 0.00
C ALA A 136 -4.84 14.68 -1.12
N ASP A 137 -3.55 14.34 -1.20
CA ASP A 137 -3.03 13.38 -2.17
C ASP A 137 -3.70 12.00 -2.01
N LEU A 138 -3.91 11.54 -0.76
CA LEU A 138 -4.60 10.28 -0.49
C LEU A 138 -6.11 10.36 -0.75
N LYS A 139 -6.74 11.48 -0.44
CA LYS A 139 -8.19 11.66 -0.59
C LYS A 139 -8.64 11.76 -2.05
N TYR A 140 -7.82 12.37 -2.88
CA TYR A 140 -8.11 12.61 -4.30
C TYR A 140 -7.30 11.72 -5.24
N GLY A 141 -6.38 10.91 -4.71
CA GLY A 141 -5.60 9.96 -5.47
C GLY A 141 -6.46 8.83 -6.04
N ARG A 142 -6.01 8.26 -7.15
CA ARG A 142 -6.64 7.12 -7.82
C ARG A 142 -5.70 5.93 -7.80
N ILE A 143 -6.25 4.76 -7.52
CA ILE A 143 -5.43 3.55 -7.43
C ILE A 143 -4.75 3.21 -8.76
N ASP A 144 -5.43 3.44 -9.89
CA ASP A 144 -4.90 3.18 -11.21
C ASP A 144 -3.63 4.02 -11.50
N GLU A 145 -3.62 5.28 -11.07
CA GLU A 145 -2.48 6.19 -11.21
C GLU A 145 -1.31 5.76 -10.30
N ILE A 146 -1.61 5.32 -9.08
CA ILE A 146 -0.62 4.82 -8.13
C ILE A 146 0.06 3.57 -8.67
N LEU A 147 -0.72 2.62 -9.19
CA LEU A 147 -0.19 1.38 -9.78
C LEU A 147 0.59 1.65 -11.06
N ALA A 148 0.14 2.58 -11.92
CA ALA A 148 0.86 2.97 -13.12
C ALA A 148 2.20 3.63 -12.83
N THR A 149 2.32 4.38 -11.72
CA THR A 149 3.58 4.99 -11.28
C THR A 149 4.53 3.98 -10.61
N GLY A 150 3.98 2.84 -10.16
CA GLY A 150 4.66 1.82 -9.37
C GLY A 150 4.37 1.97 -7.88
N LEU A 151 3.78 0.92 -7.31
CA LEU A 151 3.35 0.95 -5.90
C LEU A 151 4.53 1.15 -4.94
N HIS A 152 5.67 0.48 -5.19
CA HIS A 152 6.86 0.60 -4.37
C HIS A 152 7.38 2.06 -4.34
N ALA A 153 7.50 2.68 -5.50
CA ALA A 153 7.96 4.08 -5.61
C ALA A 153 7.01 5.04 -4.86
N TYR A 154 5.70 4.84 -5.01
CA TYR A 154 4.69 5.63 -4.31
C TYR A 154 4.78 5.47 -2.79
N LEU A 155 4.88 4.23 -2.29
CA LEU A 155 4.97 3.95 -0.86
C LEU A 155 6.27 4.47 -0.24
N THR A 156 7.39 4.34 -0.94
CA THR A 156 8.69 4.91 -0.52
C THR A 156 8.58 6.42 -0.37
N GLN A 157 8.06 7.11 -1.39
CA GLN A 157 7.85 8.57 -1.32
C GLN A 157 6.90 8.96 -0.18
N PHE A 158 5.83 8.19 0.03
CA PHE A 158 4.91 8.42 1.14
C PHE A 158 5.62 8.31 2.50
N LEU A 159 6.42 7.25 2.70
CA LEU A 159 7.18 7.02 3.94
C LEU A 159 8.17 8.15 4.22
N GLU A 160 8.90 8.65 3.23
CA GLU A 160 9.81 9.79 3.35
C GLU A 160 9.05 11.06 3.80
N ARG A 161 7.90 11.32 3.19
CA ARG A 161 7.07 12.48 3.54
C ARG A 161 6.49 12.37 4.95
N VAL A 162 6.05 11.17 5.38
CA VAL A 162 5.59 10.92 6.76
C VAL A 162 6.75 11.07 7.75
N GLY A 163 7.94 10.58 7.43
CA GLY A 163 9.14 10.76 8.25
C GLY A 163 9.48 12.25 8.44
N THR A 164 9.47 13.02 7.35
CA THR A 164 9.68 14.48 7.39
C THR A 164 8.61 15.18 8.22
N LEU A 165 7.34 14.75 8.11
CA LEU A 165 6.25 15.26 8.93
C LEU A 165 6.47 14.96 10.42
N GLY A 166 6.94 13.74 10.76
CA GLY A 166 7.27 13.34 12.13
C GLY A 166 8.36 14.24 12.76
N ILE A 167 9.40 14.55 12.00
CA ILE A 167 10.45 15.49 12.42
C ILE A 167 9.84 16.89 12.69
N GLY A 168 8.98 17.38 11.78
CA GLY A 168 8.28 18.66 11.97
C GLY A 168 7.42 18.67 13.24
N ILE A 169 6.67 17.62 13.50
CA ILE A 169 5.87 17.46 14.71
C ILE A 169 6.75 17.50 15.97
N SER A 170 7.85 16.74 15.96
CA SER A 170 8.78 16.74 17.09
C SER A 170 9.36 18.12 17.36
N ARG A 171 9.76 18.84 16.34
CA ARG A 171 10.33 20.19 16.48
C ARG A 171 9.30 21.18 16.98
N ASP A 172 8.08 21.16 16.44
CA ASP A 172 7.08 22.20 16.69
C ASP A 172 6.30 21.99 18.01
N PHE A 173 6.26 20.75 18.53
CA PHE A 173 5.45 20.41 19.70
C PHE A 173 6.19 19.76 20.86
N LEU A 174 7.36 19.12 20.63
CA LEU A 174 8.09 18.36 21.64
C LEU A 174 9.37 19.03 22.10
N VAL A 175 9.96 19.91 21.30
CA VAL A 175 11.17 20.66 21.68
C VAL A 175 10.73 21.95 22.36
N PRO A 176 11.08 22.19 23.66
CA PRO A 176 10.76 23.45 24.30
C PRO A 176 11.47 24.60 23.60
N VAL A 177 10.71 25.61 23.21
CA VAL A 177 11.27 26.85 22.67
C VAL A 177 12.05 27.50 23.82
N LYS A 178 13.40 27.62 23.70
CA LYS A 178 14.15 28.48 24.57
C LYS A 178 13.68 29.91 24.32
N ALA A 179 13.02 30.49 25.34
CA ALA A 179 12.68 31.89 25.38
C ALA A 179 13.94 32.74 25.42
#